data_6a2ad76328c807724cbe81222b670238
#
_entry.id   6a2ad76328c807724cbe81222b670238
#
_cell.length_a   1.000
_cell.length_b   1.000
_cell.length_c   1.000
_cell.angle_alpha   90.00
_cell.angle_beta   90.00
_cell.angle_gamma   90.00
#
_symmetry.space_group_name_H-M   'P 1'
#
loop_
_entity.id
_entity.type
_entity.pdbx_description
1 polymer ?
#
loop_
_entity_poly.entity_id
_entity_poly.type
_entity_poly.pdbx_seq_one_letter_code
_entity_poly.pdbx_strand_id
1 'polypeptide(L)'
;MLLCTISTFAAGVARTYSGKLTVSVDGATPTVVDPQSVKVIEDGTAVKMTISNFSYAGLTADVNITASKNLSTGELTLSTISYAGLPLSGKFNAGSKLINNDCKIILSISAVFQKIEVTFIGTK
;
A
#
# COMPACT_ATOMS: atom_id res chain seq x y z
N MET A 1 25.25 20.49 -11.67
CA MET A 1 24.71 20.42 -11.50
C MET A 1 23.82 20.43 -11.27
N LEU A 2 23.54 20.18 -11.21
CA LEU A 2 22.81 20.10 -11.06
C LEU A 2 21.88 20.00 -10.86
N LEU A 3 21.60 19.86 -11.07
CA LEU A 3 20.78 19.66 -10.91
C LEU A 3 20.12 19.16 -10.34
N CYS A 4 20.25 18.60 -10.43
CA CYS A 4 19.78 17.99 -9.95
C CYS A 4 18.93 17.99 -9.16
N THR A 5 18.83 17.99 -8.70
CA THR A 5 18.21 18.17 -7.80
C THR A 5 16.90 18.31 -7.82
N ILE A 6 16.58 18.79 -8.25
CA ILE A 6 15.47 19.06 -8.50
C ILE A 6 14.62 18.08 -8.68
N SER A 7 14.87 17.58 -9.41
CA SER A 7 14.18 16.54 -9.75
C SER A 7 14.12 15.55 -8.77
N THR A 8 14.53 15.82 -7.66
CA THR A 8 14.53 14.93 -6.64
C THR A 8 13.28 14.21 -6.46
N PHE A 9 12.20 14.85 -6.51
CA PHE A 9 11.00 14.20 -6.32
C PHE A 9 10.70 13.28 -7.44
N ALA A 10 11.01 13.72 -8.60
CA ALA A 10 10.83 12.90 -9.76
C ALA A 10 11.80 11.73 -9.74
N ALA A 11 12.79 11.80 -8.89
CA ALA A 11 13.76 10.73 -8.81
C ALA A 11 13.26 9.49 -8.07
N GLY A 12 12.06 9.50 -7.57
CA GLY A 12 11.48 8.31 -6.96
C GLY A 12 11.49 7.14 -7.92
N VAL A 13 11.78 5.96 -7.40
CA VAL A 13 11.82 4.72 -8.19
C VAL A 13 10.45 4.09 -8.18
N ALA A 14 9.84 3.97 -9.36
CA ALA A 14 8.52 3.37 -9.51
C ALA A 14 8.65 1.89 -9.85
N ARG A 15 7.91 1.06 -9.15
CA ARG A 15 7.88 -0.38 -9.37
C ARG A 15 6.44 -0.87 -9.26
N THR A 16 6.14 -1.95 -9.98
CA THR A 16 4.84 -2.60 -9.87
C THR A 16 5.03 -4.00 -9.34
N TYR A 17 4.31 -4.31 -8.27
CA TYR A 17 4.32 -5.64 -7.67
C TYR A 17 3.03 -6.33 -8.06
N SER A 18 3.11 -7.64 -8.26
CA SER A 18 1.95 -8.46 -8.59
C SER A 18 1.85 -9.60 -7.60
N GLY A 19 0.67 -9.85 -7.10
CA GLY A 19 0.49 -10.89 -6.13
C GLY A 19 -0.95 -11.10 -5.71
N LYS A 20 -1.14 -11.61 -4.51
CA LYS A 20 -2.45 -11.94 -3.98
C LYS A 20 -2.90 -10.90 -2.98
N LEU A 21 -4.09 -10.37 -3.17
CA LEU A 21 -4.74 -9.45 -2.25
C LEU A 21 -5.88 -10.18 -1.55
N THR A 22 -5.89 -10.12 -0.23
CA THR A 22 -6.95 -10.72 0.59
C THR A 22 -7.59 -9.61 1.42
N VAL A 23 -8.91 -9.51 1.36
CA VAL A 23 -9.66 -8.47 2.05
C VAL A 23 -10.73 -9.11 2.91
N SER A 24 -10.76 -8.76 4.19
CA SER A 24 -11.77 -9.23 5.13
C SER A 24 -12.44 -8.02 5.80
N VAL A 25 -13.75 -8.00 5.83
CA VAL A 25 -14.53 -6.92 6.44
C VAL A 25 -15.20 -7.45 7.69
N ASP A 26 -14.93 -6.83 8.84
CA ASP A 26 -15.49 -7.22 10.15
C ASP A 26 -15.30 -8.70 10.47
N GLY A 27 -14.17 -9.27 10.06
CA GLY A 27 -13.87 -10.68 10.31
C GLY A 27 -14.65 -11.66 9.45
N ALA A 28 -15.35 -11.19 8.43
CA ALA A 28 -16.08 -12.06 7.54
C ALA A 28 -15.14 -12.87 6.64
N THR A 29 -15.70 -13.80 5.88
CA THR A 29 -14.94 -14.61 4.94
C THR A 29 -14.15 -13.71 3.99
N PRO A 30 -12.83 -13.89 3.87
CA PRO A 30 -12.02 -13.02 3.03
C PRO A 30 -12.36 -13.16 1.54
N THR A 31 -12.26 -12.04 0.85
CA THR A 31 -12.30 -12.01 -0.61
C THR A 31 -10.86 -11.99 -1.11
N VAL A 32 -10.56 -12.80 -2.10
CA VAL A 32 -9.22 -12.92 -2.67
C VAL A 32 -9.21 -12.42 -4.10
N VAL A 33 -8.26 -11.56 -4.41
CA VAL A 33 -8.01 -11.08 -5.78
C VAL A 33 -6.60 -11.50 -6.17
N ASP A 34 -6.48 -12.27 -7.24
CA ASP A 34 -5.21 -12.80 -7.68
C ASP A 34 -5.24 -12.95 -9.22
N PRO A 35 -4.41 -12.22 -9.95
CA PRO A 35 -3.39 -11.29 -9.45
C PRO A 35 -3.96 -9.91 -9.14
N GLN A 36 -3.27 -9.22 -8.24
CA GLN A 36 -3.52 -7.83 -7.92
C GLN A 36 -2.23 -7.06 -8.15
N SER A 37 -2.32 -5.91 -8.78
CA SER A 37 -1.16 -5.04 -8.98
C SER A 37 -1.13 -3.95 -7.92
N VAL A 38 0.05 -3.69 -7.39
CA VAL A 38 0.30 -2.58 -6.47
C VAL A 38 1.47 -1.79 -7.03
N LYS A 39 1.23 -0.52 -7.30
CA LYS A 39 2.27 0.38 -7.78
C LYS A 39 2.93 1.03 -6.58
N VAL A 40 4.25 1.02 -6.54
CA VAL A 40 5.02 1.56 -5.44
C VAL A 40 6.04 2.56 -5.98
N ILE A 41 6.10 3.74 -5.38
CA ILE A 41 7.12 4.73 -5.70
C ILE A 41 7.91 4.98 -4.42
N GLU A 42 9.22 4.78 -4.48
CA GLU A 42 10.11 4.98 -3.35
C GLU A 42 11.04 6.16 -3.60
N ASP A 43 11.17 7.02 -2.60
CA ASP A 43 12.09 8.15 -2.62
C ASP A 43 12.73 8.26 -1.24
N GLY A 44 13.94 7.67 -1.10
CA GLY A 44 14.57 7.55 0.22
C GLY A 44 13.73 6.69 1.13
N THR A 45 13.28 7.25 2.25
CA THR A 45 12.38 6.56 3.19
C THR A 45 10.91 6.78 2.86
N ALA A 46 10.59 7.70 1.96
CA ALA A 46 9.21 7.99 1.59
C ALA A 46 8.71 6.95 0.59
N VAL A 47 7.51 6.44 0.83
CA VAL A 47 6.90 5.42 -0.02
C VAL A 47 5.47 5.83 -0.34
N LYS A 48 5.11 5.74 -1.62
CA LYS A 48 3.73 5.91 -2.07
C LYS A 48 3.29 4.62 -2.72
N MET A 49 2.13 4.12 -2.33
CA MET A 49 1.57 2.90 -2.88
C MET A 49 0.18 3.16 -3.42
N THR A 50 -0.15 2.50 -4.53
CA THR A 50 -1.49 2.55 -5.10
C THR A 50 -1.96 1.13 -5.35
N ILE A 51 -3.07 0.75 -4.71
CA ILE A 51 -3.74 -0.52 -4.98
C ILE A 51 -4.85 -0.19 -5.96
N SER A 52 -4.71 -0.64 -7.20
CA SER A 52 -5.63 -0.30 -8.27
C SER A 52 -6.89 -1.15 -8.23
N ASN A 53 -8.02 -0.53 -8.57
CA ASN A 53 -9.30 -1.24 -8.71
C ASN A 53 -9.71 -2.01 -7.47
N PHE A 54 -9.47 -1.44 -6.30
CA PHE A 54 -9.89 -2.03 -5.05
C PHE A 54 -11.41 -1.88 -4.94
N SER A 55 -12.08 -2.99 -4.68
CA SER A 55 -13.53 -3.01 -4.61
C SER A 55 -14.00 -3.20 -3.17
N TYR A 56 -14.83 -2.28 -2.70
CA TYR A 56 -15.39 -2.33 -1.35
C TYR A 56 -16.77 -1.69 -1.35
N ALA A 57 -17.74 -2.38 -0.79
CA ALA A 57 -19.13 -1.88 -0.65
C ALA A 57 -19.73 -1.43 -1.99
N GLY A 58 -19.41 -2.14 -3.06
CA GLY A 58 -19.94 -1.83 -4.38
C GLY A 58 -19.23 -0.71 -5.11
N LEU A 59 -18.21 -0.11 -4.50
CA LEU A 59 -17.41 0.94 -5.10
C LEU A 59 -16.05 0.38 -5.49
N THR A 60 -15.63 0.61 -6.72
CA THR A 60 -14.31 0.24 -7.19
C THR A 60 -13.50 1.51 -7.42
N ALA A 61 -12.39 1.64 -6.74
CA ALA A 61 -11.53 2.80 -6.83
C ALA A 61 -10.12 2.45 -6.36
N ASP A 62 -9.20 3.38 -6.50
CA ASP A 62 -7.83 3.16 -6.05
C ASP A 62 -7.69 3.47 -4.57
N VAL A 63 -6.87 2.68 -3.89
CA VAL A 63 -6.42 2.96 -2.53
C VAL A 63 -5.04 3.60 -2.65
N ASN A 64 -4.89 4.80 -2.12
CA ASN A 64 -3.62 5.52 -2.12
C ASN A 64 -3.06 5.56 -0.72
N ILE A 65 -1.81 5.15 -0.59
CA ILE A 65 -1.14 5.02 0.70
C ILE A 65 0.16 5.80 0.66
N THR A 66 0.44 6.57 1.71
CA THR A 66 1.78 7.11 1.92
C THR A 66 2.33 6.51 3.20
N ALA A 67 3.61 6.18 3.17
CA ALA A 67 4.25 5.48 4.27
C ALA A 67 5.72 5.86 4.35
N SER A 68 6.38 5.44 5.42
CA SER A 68 7.82 5.50 5.49
C SER A 68 8.38 4.10 5.65
N LYS A 69 9.60 3.91 5.15
CA LYS A 69 10.27 2.62 5.16
C LYS A 69 11.56 2.68 5.94
N ASN A 70 11.79 1.71 6.80
CA ASN A 70 13.06 1.54 7.46
C ASN A 70 14.02 0.94 6.45
N LEU A 71 15.09 1.65 6.11
CA LEU A 71 16.01 1.21 5.07
C LEU A 71 16.82 -0.02 5.45
N SER A 72 16.94 -0.30 6.74
CA SER A 72 17.67 -1.48 7.20
C SER A 72 16.83 -2.75 7.17
N THR A 73 15.56 -2.64 7.52
CA THR A 73 14.69 -3.81 7.67
C THR A 73 13.61 -3.93 6.61
N GLY A 74 13.32 -2.83 5.91
CA GLY A 74 12.22 -2.79 4.94
C GLY A 74 10.85 -2.59 5.58
N GLU A 75 10.77 -2.49 6.90
CA GLU A 75 9.49 -2.34 7.58
C GLU A 75 8.80 -1.04 7.22
N LEU A 76 7.48 -1.11 7.08
CA LEU A 76 6.66 0.02 6.66
C LEU A 76 5.88 0.59 7.85
N THR A 77 5.80 1.92 7.89
CA THR A 77 4.97 2.65 8.85
C THR A 77 4.02 3.53 8.06
N LEU A 78 2.73 3.40 8.33
CA LEU A 78 1.71 4.13 7.59
C LEU A 78 1.68 5.60 7.99
N SER A 79 1.64 6.48 7.00
CA SER A 79 1.44 7.91 7.20
C SER A 79 0.01 8.31 6.89
N THR A 80 -0.46 8.04 5.67
CA THR A 80 -1.84 8.35 5.29
C THR A 80 -2.40 7.26 4.39
N ILE A 81 -3.72 7.15 4.37
CA ILE A 81 -4.41 6.26 3.47
C ILE A 81 -5.71 6.91 3.02
N SER A 82 -6.04 6.77 1.74
CA SER A 82 -7.30 7.27 1.20
C SER A 82 -7.88 6.26 0.22
N TYR A 83 -9.21 6.28 0.09
CA TYR A 83 -9.93 5.42 -0.84
C TYR A 83 -10.93 6.28 -1.58
N ALA A 84 -10.89 6.25 -2.90
CA ALA A 84 -11.76 7.07 -3.75
C ALA A 84 -11.67 8.57 -3.39
N GLY A 85 -10.47 9.00 -2.99
CA GLY A 85 -10.23 10.40 -2.60
C GLY A 85 -10.66 10.75 -1.19
N LEU A 86 -11.20 9.81 -0.43
CA LEU A 86 -11.61 10.04 0.95
C LEU A 86 -10.57 9.54 1.92
N PRO A 87 -10.14 10.37 2.89
CA PRO A 87 -9.15 9.92 3.87
C PRO A 87 -9.74 8.87 4.80
N LEU A 88 -8.92 7.88 5.13
CA LEU A 88 -9.30 6.80 6.05
C LEU A 88 -8.31 6.76 7.21
N SER A 89 -8.70 6.04 8.26
CA SER A 89 -7.80 5.74 9.37
C SER A 89 -7.31 4.30 9.24
N GLY A 90 -6.04 4.08 9.52
CA GLY A 90 -5.50 2.74 9.43
C GLY A 90 -4.08 2.67 9.95
N LYS A 91 -3.53 1.47 9.92
CA LYS A 91 -2.14 1.22 10.30
C LYS A 91 -1.63 -0.03 9.61
N PHE A 92 -0.31 -0.09 9.43
CA PHE A 92 0.34 -1.33 9.05
C PHE A 92 0.59 -2.18 10.29
N ASN A 93 0.31 -3.46 10.18
CA ASN A 93 0.60 -4.42 11.23
C ASN A 93 2.02 -4.98 11.05
N ALA A 94 2.52 -5.64 12.09
CA ALA A 94 3.84 -6.26 12.06
C ALA A 94 3.96 -7.21 10.87
N GLY A 95 5.08 -7.16 10.20
CA GLY A 95 5.33 -7.97 9.01
C GLY A 95 5.11 -7.23 7.71
N SER A 96 4.57 -6.02 7.74
CA SER A 96 4.47 -5.19 6.54
C SER A 96 5.86 -4.73 6.15
N LYS A 97 6.34 -5.16 4.99
CA LYS A 97 7.70 -4.91 4.53
C LYS A 97 7.77 -4.70 3.03
N LEU A 98 8.74 -3.91 2.65
CA LEU A 98 9.09 -3.70 1.26
C LEU A 98 10.59 -3.91 1.16
N ILE A 99 11.01 -5.10 0.76
CA ILE A 99 12.43 -5.44 0.73
C ILE A 99 12.76 -6.34 -0.45
N ASN A 100 13.87 -6.06 -1.09
CA ASN A 100 14.31 -6.78 -2.29
C ASN A 100 13.24 -6.72 -3.38
N ASN A 101 12.74 -7.85 -3.83
CA ASN A 101 11.71 -7.92 -4.85
C ASN A 101 10.33 -8.21 -4.27
N ASP A 102 10.22 -8.18 -2.95
CA ASP A 102 8.99 -8.57 -2.26
C ASP A 102 8.27 -7.38 -1.65
N CYS A 103 6.96 -7.43 -1.74
CA CYS A 103 6.08 -6.45 -1.09
C CYS A 103 5.06 -7.22 -0.26
N LYS A 104 5.07 -6.98 1.04
CA LYS A 104 4.09 -7.58 1.95
C LYS A 104 3.42 -6.46 2.72
N ILE A 105 2.11 -6.38 2.60
CA ILE A 105 1.31 -5.36 3.27
C ILE A 105 0.29 -6.08 4.15
N ILE A 106 0.28 -5.75 5.43
CA ILE A 106 -0.75 -6.22 6.36
C ILE A 106 -1.33 -4.96 6.95
N LEU A 107 -2.51 -4.59 6.51
CA LEU A 107 -3.10 -3.29 6.75
C LEU A 107 -4.44 -3.43 7.44
N SER A 108 -4.62 -2.70 8.53
CA SER A 108 -5.90 -2.61 9.22
C SER A 108 -6.47 -1.23 8.96
N ILE A 109 -7.69 -1.17 8.43
CA ILE A 109 -8.37 0.08 8.10
C ILE A 109 -9.63 0.18 8.93
N SER A 110 -9.85 1.36 9.53
CA SER A 110 -11.10 1.67 10.21
C SER A 110 -11.91 2.58 9.31
N ALA A 111 -12.99 2.06 8.77
CA ALA A 111 -13.97 2.84 8.03
C ALA A 111 -15.18 3.05 8.95
N VAL A 112 -16.14 3.85 8.51
CA VAL A 112 -17.31 4.13 9.33
C VAL A 112 -18.02 2.83 9.73
N PHE A 113 -18.01 2.53 11.02
CA PHE A 113 -18.63 1.34 11.61
C PHE A 113 -18.07 -0.01 11.17
N GLN A 114 -16.97 -0.06 10.44
CA GLN A 114 -16.40 -1.31 9.96
C GLN A 114 -14.89 -1.35 10.11
N LYS A 115 -14.37 -2.56 10.29
CA LYS A 115 -12.93 -2.82 10.26
C LYS A 115 -12.62 -3.63 9.01
N ILE A 116 -11.63 -3.18 8.26
CA ILE A 116 -11.22 -3.85 7.03
C ILE A 116 -9.78 -4.31 7.20
N GLU A 117 -9.55 -5.60 6.99
CA GLU A 117 -8.21 -6.17 7.05
C GLU A 117 -7.76 -6.49 5.64
N VAL A 118 -6.64 -5.94 5.23
CA VAL A 118 -6.10 -6.14 3.89
C VAL A 118 -4.72 -6.76 3.98
N THR A 119 -4.50 -7.84 3.26
CA THR A 119 -3.19 -8.47 3.16
C THR A 119 -2.82 -8.57 1.70
N PHE A 120 -1.65 -8.06 1.34
CA PHE A 120 -1.12 -8.19 -0.01
C PHE A 120 0.26 -8.83 0.09
N ILE A 121 0.48 -9.87 -0.70
CA ILE A 121 1.78 -10.52 -0.81
C ILE A 121 2.09 -10.64 -2.29
N GLY A 122 3.10 -9.93 -2.71
CA GLY A 122 3.46 -9.90 -4.12
C GLY A 122 4.95 -9.71 -4.36
N THR A 123 5.33 -9.85 -5.62
CA THR A 123 6.69 -9.67 -6.08
C THR A 123 6.70 -8.83 -7.34
N LYS A 124 7.82 -8.20 -7.63
CA LYS A 124 7.98 -7.46 -8.88
C LYS A 124 8.74 -8.29 -9.92
#